data_bdc2dc3f74157c4bce3a491ef2a03d71
#
_entry.id   bdc2dc3f74157c4bce3a491ef2a03d71
#
_cell.length_a   1.000
_cell.length_b   1.000
_cell.length_c   1.000
_cell.angle_alpha   90.00
_cell.angle_beta   90.00
_cell.angle_gamma   90.00
#
_symmetry.space_group_name_H-M   'P 1'
#
loop_
_entity.id
_entity.type
_entity.pdbx_description
1 polymer ?
#
loop_
_entity_poly.entity_id
_entity_poly.type
_entity_poly.pdbx_seq_one_letter_code
_entity_poly.pdbx_strand_id
1 'polypeptide(L)'
;MPVHLSTRARTRLPEWFRVELPTGAALERYRATTGAVAGNALHTVCEEAHCPNIHECWGRGTATFMVAGRECTRGCRFCAVETLRTPAAPDPAEPQQLADAVAAMGLSYAVITVVNRDDLPDGGAAHYRACLDAVHARLPDVGLELLCSDLAGNEAALAALLNGVPLQVFAHNVETVERLTPEVRDPRASFAQSLRILAAAKELRPELVTKSSIMLGLGETEAEIHDAFSALRDVGVELLTLGQYLAPGPGYHPVREFVTPERFDALARTARELGFRAIASGPLVRSSYRAESLLAAAQSEPVTARLQVVA
;
A
#
# COMPACT_ATOMS: atom_id res chain seq x y z
N MET A 1 29.53 37.26 0.50
CA MET A 1 28.86 36.87 -0.75
C MET A 1 27.46 36.45 -0.40
N PRO A 2 26.38 37.03 -0.96
CA PRO A 2 25.02 36.60 -0.66
C PRO A 2 24.76 35.26 -1.35
N VAL A 3 24.32 34.28 -0.55
CA VAL A 3 23.84 32.97 -1.05
C VAL A 3 22.49 33.22 -1.73
N HIS A 4 22.45 33.15 -3.06
CA HIS A 4 21.20 33.09 -3.82
C HIS A 4 20.50 31.79 -3.52
N LEU A 5 19.53 31.83 -2.61
CA LEU A 5 18.52 30.78 -2.47
C LEU A 5 17.66 30.83 -3.73
N SER A 6 17.92 29.91 -4.66
CA SER A 6 17.06 29.67 -5.81
C SER A 6 15.73 29.15 -5.27
N THR A 7 14.72 30.00 -5.23
CA THR A 7 13.32 29.63 -5.05
C THR A 7 12.86 28.85 -6.28
N ARG A 8 13.10 27.54 -6.31
CA ARG A 8 12.42 26.66 -7.28
C ARG A 8 10.92 26.83 -7.04
N ALA A 9 10.24 27.37 -8.06
CA ALA A 9 8.79 27.49 -8.05
C ALA A 9 8.17 26.14 -7.67
N ARG A 10 7.34 26.11 -6.62
CA ARG A 10 6.51 24.96 -6.30
C ARG A 10 5.66 24.67 -7.52
N THR A 11 5.86 23.52 -8.16
CA THR A 11 5.02 23.10 -9.28
C THR A 11 3.58 23.02 -8.77
N ARG A 12 2.71 23.85 -9.32
CA ARG A 12 1.29 23.86 -8.93
C ARG A 12 0.67 22.55 -9.37
N LEU A 13 0.04 21.83 -8.43
CA LEU A 13 -0.68 20.60 -8.77
C LEU A 13 -1.83 20.93 -9.73
N PRO A 14 -2.07 20.06 -10.73
CA PRO A 14 -3.25 20.14 -11.60
C PRO A 14 -4.57 20.17 -10.82
N GLU A 15 -5.63 20.67 -11.46
CA GLU A 15 -6.92 20.85 -10.79
C GLU A 15 -7.56 19.54 -10.30
N TRP A 16 -7.29 18.43 -10.94
CA TRP A 16 -7.81 17.12 -10.56
C TRP A 16 -7.19 16.52 -9.28
N PHE A 17 -6.24 17.22 -8.64
CA PHE A 17 -5.72 16.85 -7.30
C PHE A 17 -6.47 17.53 -6.16
N ARG A 18 -7.66 18.06 -6.39
CA ARG A 18 -8.47 18.63 -5.33
C ARG A 18 -9.07 17.52 -4.48
N VAL A 19 -8.91 17.67 -3.16
CA VAL A 19 -9.50 16.78 -2.15
C VAL A 19 -10.65 17.51 -1.50
N GLU A 20 -11.81 16.85 -1.43
CA GLU A 20 -12.95 17.37 -0.66
C GLU A 20 -12.74 17.11 0.83
N LEU A 21 -12.97 18.13 1.66
CA LEU A 21 -12.89 17.97 3.10
C LEU A 21 -14.20 17.34 3.63
N PRO A 22 -14.13 16.43 4.62
CA PRO A 22 -15.32 15.82 5.16
C PRO A 22 -16.22 16.83 5.88
N THR A 23 -17.53 16.62 5.80
CA THR A 23 -18.55 17.41 6.48
C THR A 23 -19.54 16.50 7.20
N GLY A 24 -20.32 17.03 8.14
CA GLY A 24 -21.35 16.27 8.88
C GLY A 24 -20.79 15.01 9.54
N ALA A 25 -21.48 13.88 9.40
CA ALA A 25 -21.12 12.61 10.02
C ALA A 25 -19.73 12.08 9.60
N ALA A 26 -19.26 12.40 8.39
CA ALA A 26 -17.91 12.05 7.96
C ALA A 26 -16.83 12.82 8.74
N LEU A 27 -17.07 14.08 9.07
CA LEU A 27 -16.16 14.88 9.91
C LEU A 27 -16.13 14.36 11.36
N GLU A 28 -17.26 13.92 11.89
CA GLU A 28 -17.31 13.32 13.23
C GLU A 28 -16.51 12.01 13.29
N ARG A 29 -16.68 11.13 12.30
CA ARG A 29 -15.86 9.91 12.18
C ARG A 29 -14.38 10.21 12.00
N TYR A 30 -14.02 11.18 11.16
CA TYR A 30 -12.63 11.63 11.02
C TYR A 30 -12.00 12.03 12.37
N ARG A 31 -12.73 12.81 13.19
CA ARG A 31 -12.27 13.20 14.53
C ARG A 31 -12.13 12.01 15.47
N ALA A 32 -13.08 11.09 15.44
CA ALA A 32 -13.03 9.87 16.26
C ALA A 32 -11.83 9.00 15.88
N THR A 33 -11.57 8.81 14.58
CA THR A 33 -10.41 8.07 14.06
C THR A 33 -9.10 8.73 14.48
N THR A 34 -8.98 10.07 14.34
CA THR A 34 -7.82 10.84 14.81
C THR A 34 -7.56 10.62 16.30
N GLY A 35 -8.61 10.67 17.11
CA GLY A 35 -8.52 10.42 18.56
C GLY A 35 -8.08 8.99 18.89
N ALA A 36 -8.57 7.99 18.18
CA ALA A 36 -8.21 6.59 18.39
C ALA A 36 -6.75 6.29 18.03
N VAL A 37 -6.26 6.85 16.92
CA VAL A 37 -4.85 6.72 16.50
C VAL A 37 -3.93 7.35 17.54
N ALA A 38 -4.18 8.60 17.92
CA ALA A 38 -3.35 9.33 18.89
C ALA A 38 -3.39 8.68 20.29
N GLY A 39 -4.56 8.19 20.72
CA GLY A 39 -4.75 7.59 22.04
C GLY A 39 -4.04 6.24 22.23
N ASN A 40 -3.73 5.53 21.16
CA ASN A 40 -3.06 4.23 21.19
C ASN A 40 -1.57 4.28 20.77
N ALA A 41 -1.00 5.47 20.65
CA ALA A 41 0.40 5.69 20.23
C ALA A 41 0.79 4.94 18.93
N LEU A 42 -0.18 4.79 18.01
CA LEU A 42 0.02 4.09 16.75
C LEU A 42 0.54 5.01 15.67
N HIS A 43 1.25 4.41 14.74
CA HIS A 43 1.73 5.05 13.52
C HIS A 43 0.84 4.66 12.34
N THR A 44 0.38 5.64 11.58
CA THR A 44 -0.38 5.39 10.36
C THR A 44 0.42 5.87 9.15
N VAL A 45 0.43 5.06 8.09
CA VAL A 45 0.97 5.51 6.79
C VAL A 45 0.22 6.74 6.27
N CYS A 46 -1.04 6.91 6.69
CA CYS A 46 -1.82 8.08 6.32
C CYS A 46 -1.17 9.40 6.78
N GLU A 47 -0.57 9.40 7.97
CA GLU A 47 0.16 10.55 8.52
C GLU A 47 1.60 10.59 8.01
N GLU A 48 2.37 9.51 8.14
CA GLU A 48 3.79 9.45 7.78
C GLU A 48 4.03 9.73 6.28
N ALA A 49 3.16 9.22 5.40
CA ALA A 49 3.24 9.46 3.96
C ALA A 49 2.50 10.73 3.50
N HIS A 50 1.98 11.57 4.41
CA HIS A 50 1.20 12.78 4.07
C HIS A 50 0.10 12.47 3.04
N CYS A 51 -0.66 11.39 3.28
CA CYS A 51 -1.64 10.85 2.33
C CYS A 51 -2.73 11.90 2.00
N PRO A 52 -2.98 12.24 0.74
CA PRO A 52 -4.01 13.20 0.38
C PRO A 52 -5.43 12.72 0.72
N ASN A 53 -5.64 11.41 0.88
CA ASN A 53 -6.94 10.81 1.14
C ASN A 53 -7.25 10.66 2.64
N ILE A 54 -6.39 11.14 3.55
CA ILE A 54 -6.54 10.93 5.00
C ILE A 54 -7.93 11.36 5.49
N HIS A 55 -8.42 12.50 5.01
CA HIS A 55 -9.72 13.04 5.41
C HIS A 55 -10.89 12.16 4.94
N GLU A 56 -10.82 11.61 3.72
CA GLU A 56 -11.84 10.71 3.19
C GLU A 56 -11.80 9.35 3.90
N CYS A 57 -10.62 8.71 3.96
CA CYS A 57 -10.47 7.39 4.56
C CYS A 57 -10.87 7.39 6.05
N TRP A 58 -10.38 8.35 6.82
CA TRP A 58 -10.73 8.47 8.24
C TRP A 58 -12.18 8.88 8.46
N GLY A 59 -12.75 9.71 7.57
CA GLY A 59 -14.18 10.01 7.56
C GLY A 59 -15.07 8.80 7.26
N ARG A 60 -14.51 7.74 6.64
CA ARG A 60 -15.15 6.44 6.40
C ARG A 60 -14.88 5.41 7.51
N GLY A 61 -14.03 5.73 8.49
CA GLY A 61 -13.60 4.79 9.53
C GLY A 61 -12.58 3.77 9.02
N THR A 62 -11.75 4.12 8.04
CA THR A 62 -10.69 3.25 7.49
C THR A 62 -9.34 3.89 7.74
N ALA A 63 -8.40 3.14 8.30
CA ALA A 63 -7.00 3.56 8.45
C ALA A 63 -6.06 2.45 8.00
N THR A 64 -4.84 2.85 7.58
CA THR A 64 -3.76 1.91 7.27
C THR A 64 -2.71 2.03 8.35
N PHE A 65 -2.56 0.96 9.12
CA PHE A 65 -1.62 0.88 10.24
C PHE A 65 -0.26 0.44 9.75
N MET A 66 0.79 1.10 10.24
CA MET A 66 2.17 0.73 9.97
C MET A 66 2.74 0.04 11.21
N VAL A 67 3.29 -1.15 11.05
CA VAL A 67 3.84 -1.96 12.13
C VAL A 67 5.33 -2.27 11.91
N ALA A 68 5.96 -2.76 12.97
CA ALA A 68 7.40 -3.03 13.10
C ALA A 68 8.27 -1.76 13.20
N GLY A 69 7.68 -0.68 13.71
CA GLY A 69 8.35 0.59 13.96
C GLY A 69 8.13 1.62 12.85
N ARG A 70 8.85 2.75 12.95
CA ARG A 70 8.70 3.92 12.08
C ARG A 70 9.81 4.03 11.05
N GLU A 71 10.93 3.36 11.27
CA GLU A 71 12.12 3.43 10.44
C GLU A 71 12.22 2.19 9.57
N CYS A 72 12.52 2.42 8.29
CA CYS A 72 12.72 1.37 7.29
C CYS A 72 14.21 1.13 7.08
N THR A 73 14.63 -0.12 6.89
CA THR A 73 16.03 -0.42 6.54
C THR A 73 16.38 -0.04 5.10
N ARG A 74 15.39 0.29 4.26
CA ARG A 74 15.56 0.61 2.84
C ARG A 74 15.24 2.06 2.53
N GLY A 75 16.06 2.67 1.65
CA GLY A 75 15.96 4.07 1.24
C GLY A 75 15.37 4.24 -0.16
N CYS A 76 14.13 3.81 -0.38
CA CYS A 76 13.45 3.99 -1.67
C CYS A 76 13.26 5.48 -1.97
N ARG A 77 13.61 5.91 -3.19
CA ARG A 77 13.61 7.33 -3.57
C ARG A 77 12.21 7.93 -3.79
N PHE A 78 11.18 7.15 -3.62
CA PHE A 78 9.79 7.62 -3.66
C PHE A 78 9.15 7.76 -2.27
N CYS A 79 9.74 7.17 -1.24
CA CYS A 79 9.12 6.94 0.06
C CYS A 79 9.60 7.97 1.10
N ALA A 80 8.66 8.55 1.85
CA ALA A 80 8.94 9.53 2.91
C ALA A 80 9.31 8.88 4.25
N VAL A 81 9.16 7.57 4.41
CA VAL A 81 9.50 6.84 5.64
C VAL A 81 10.99 7.03 5.94
N GLU A 82 11.31 7.33 7.19
CA GLU A 82 12.68 7.53 7.64
C GLU A 82 13.51 6.25 7.43
N THR A 83 14.73 6.43 6.91
CA THR A 83 15.64 5.30 6.68
C THR A 83 16.66 5.21 7.79
N LEU A 84 16.69 4.05 8.46
CA LEU A 84 17.66 3.74 9.49
C LEU A 84 18.23 2.33 9.26
N ARG A 85 19.56 2.22 9.24
CA ARG A 85 20.22 0.93 8.95
C ARG A 85 19.94 -0.14 10.01
N THR A 86 19.78 0.28 11.26
CA THR A 86 19.53 -0.60 12.40
C THR A 86 18.44 0.04 13.28
N PRO A 87 17.16 -0.11 12.91
CA PRO A 87 16.04 0.36 13.72
C PRO A 87 16.00 -0.34 15.09
N ALA A 88 15.28 0.25 16.04
CA ALA A 88 14.97 -0.42 17.29
C ALA A 88 14.23 -1.75 17.05
N ALA A 89 14.35 -2.70 17.96
CA ALA A 89 13.55 -3.93 17.89
C ALA A 89 12.06 -3.57 17.86
N PRO A 90 11.22 -4.34 17.11
CA PRO A 90 9.77 -4.13 17.15
C PRO A 90 9.24 -4.22 18.59
N ASP A 91 8.33 -3.30 18.94
CA ASP A 91 7.74 -3.27 20.28
C ASP A 91 6.86 -4.52 20.49
N PRO A 92 7.14 -5.36 21.49
CA PRO A 92 6.31 -6.53 21.77
C PRO A 92 4.87 -6.19 22.18
N ALA A 93 4.57 -4.95 22.55
CA ALA A 93 3.23 -4.48 22.87
C ALA A 93 2.44 -4.03 21.62
N GLU A 94 3.12 -3.76 20.49
CA GLU A 94 2.49 -3.25 19.26
C GLU A 94 1.34 -4.14 18.75
N PRO A 95 1.39 -5.49 18.76
CA PRO A 95 0.28 -6.33 18.36
C PRO A 95 -1.01 -6.06 19.14
N GLN A 96 -0.91 -5.92 20.47
CA GLN A 96 -2.09 -5.64 21.30
C GLN A 96 -2.59 -4.21 21.11
N GLN A 97 -1.70 -3.25 21.02
CA GLN A 97 -2.04 -1.85 20.76
C GLN A 97 -2.78 -1.71 19.42
N LEU A 98 -2.32 -2.41 18.38
CA LEU A 98 -2.98 -2.46 17.08
C LEU A 98 -4.41 -3.03 17.19
N ALA A 99 -4.57 -4.18 17.87
CA ALA A 99 -5.87 -4.81 18.05
C ALA A 99 -6.86 -3.91 18.79
N ASP A 100 -6.41 -3.22 19.84
CA ASP A 100 -7.22 -2.30 20.62
C ASP A 100 -7.63 -1.06 19.79
N ALA A 101 -6.75 -0.55 18.93
CA ALA A 101 -7.09 0.57 18.06
C ALA A 101 -8.08 0.18 16.95
N VAL A 102 -7.89 -0.97 16.30
CA VAL A 102 -8.85 -1.48 15.30
C VAL A 102 -10.23 -1.64 15.95
N ALA A 103 -10.29 -2.14 17.21
CA ALA A 103 -11.52 -2.27 17.96
C ALA A 103 -12.13 -0.91 18.31
N ALA A 104 -11.35 0.03 18.81
CA ALA A 104 -11.80 1.37 19.19
C ALA A 104 -12.35 2.16 17.99
N MET A 105 -11.81 1.92 16.80
CA MET A 105 -12.28 2.54 15.56
C MET A 105 -13.52 1.86 14.97
N GLY A 106 -13.91 0.67 15.44
CA GLY A 106 -15.04 -0.09 14.92
C GLY A 106 -14.90 -0.47 13.44
N LEU A 107 -13.69 -0.81 13.03
CA LEU A 107 -13.42 -1.16 11.63
C LEU A 107 -14.01 -2.53 11.28
N SER A 108 -14.56 -2.64 10.07
CA SER A 108 -14.91 -3.91 9.45
C SER A 108 -13.79 -4.50 8.60
N TYR A 109 -12.79 -3.68 8.26
CA TYR A 109 -11.65 -4.06 7.45
C TYR A 109 -10.40 -3.27 7.85
N ALA A 110 -9.29 -3.95 8.10
CA ALA A 110 -8.04 -3.33 8.50
C ALA A 110 -6.93 -3.66 7.49
N VAL A 111 -6.26 -2.61 7.00
CA VAL A 111 -5.03 -2.74 6.20
C VAL A 111 -3.84 -2.55 7.13
N ILE A 112 -2.99 -3.55 7.20
CA ILE A 112 -1.73 -3.51 7.94
C ILE A 112 -0.61 -3.43 6.93
N THR A 113 0.27 -2.46 7.06
CA THR A 113 1.48 -2.33 6.26
C THR A 113 2.71 -2.37 7.14
N VAL A 114 3.86 -2.59 6.54
CA VAL A 114 5.11 -2.81 7.25
C VAL A 114 6.23 -1.96 6.66
N VAL A 115 7.22 -1.67 7.46
CA VAL A 115 8.54 -1.20 6.98
C VAL A 115 9.41 -2.41 6.64
N ASN A 116 10.42 -2.26 5.77
CA ASN A 116 11.41 -3.32 5.58
C ASN A 116 12.31 -3.42 6.82
N ARG A 117 12.54 -4.65 7.27
CA ARG A 117 13.36 -5.00 8.42
C ARG A 117 14.42 -6.03 8.02
N ASP A 118 15.26 -5.64 7.03
CA ASP A 118 16.39 -6.49 6.58
C ASP A 118 17.43 -6.74 7.69
N ASP A 119 17.30 -6.04 8.81
CA ASP A 119 18.09 -6.24 10.03
C ASP A 119 17.62 -7.45 10.87
N LEU A 120 16.40 -7.94 10.64
CA LEU A 120 15.85 -9.11 11.33
C LEU A 120 16.01 -10.38 10.48
N PRO A 121 16.30 -11.54 11.08
CA PRO A 121 16.57 -12.79 10.35
C PRO A 121 15.39 -13.26 9.47
N ASP A 122 14.16 -12.93 9.87
CA ASP A 122 12.92 -13.28 9.17
C ASP A 122 12.30 -12.10 8.43
N GLY A 123 13.01 -10.97 8.32
CA GLY A 123 12.48 -9.75 7.72
C GLY A 123 11.31 -9.13 8.48
N GLY A 124 11.05 -9.53 9.72
CA GLY A 124 9.95 -9.08 10.57
C GLY A 124 8.69 -9.95 10.49
N ALA A 125 8.71 -11.07 9.76
CA ALA A 125 7.55 -11.91 9.51
C ALA A 125 6.84 -12.39 10.79
N ALA A 126 7.59 -12.79 11.82
CA ALA A 126 7.02 -13.22 13.10
C ALA A 126 6.25 -12.09 13.79
N HIS A 127 6.75 -10.87 13.74
CA HIS A 127 6.08 -9.72 14.33
C HIS A 127 4.81 -9.34 13.55
N TYR A 128 4.86 -9.36 12.20
CA TYR A 128 3.68 -9.12 11.36
C TYR A 128 2.60 -10.16 11.63
N ARG A 129 3.00 -11.43 11.79
CA ARG A 129 2.09 -12.51 12.17
C ARG A 129 1.44 -12.25 13.52
N ALA A 130 2.20 -11.86 14.53
CA ALA A 130 1.67 -11.54 15.86
C ALA A 130 0.64 -10.40 15.81
N CYS A 131 0.86 -9.37 14.98
CA CYS A 131 -0.09 -8.30 14.76
C CYS A 131 -1.42 -8.80 14.15
N LEU A 132 -1.35 -9.63 13.11
CA LEU A 132 -2.53 -10.22 12.47
C LEU A 132 -3.32 -11.11 13.43
N ASP A 133 -2.62 -11.98 14.18
CA ASP A 133 -3.22 -12.89 15.15
C ASP A 133 -3.90 -12.11 16.30
N ALA A 134 -3.29 -11.04 16.81
CA ALA A 134 -3.84 -10.21 17.86
C ALA A 134 -5.14 -9.50 17.41
N VAL A 135 -5.16 -8.93 16.19
CA VAL A 135 -6.37 -8.31 15.64
C VAL A 135 -7.47 -9.36 15.48
N HIS A 136 -7.17 -10.50 14.89
CA HIS A 136 -8.15 -11.57 14.70
C HIS A 136 -8.69 -12.14 16.02
N ALA A 137 -7.83 -12.37 17.01
CA ALA A 137 -8.25 -12.84 18.32
C ALA A 137 -9.20 -11.87 19.02
N ARG A 138 -9.00 -10.57 18.81
CA ARG A 138 -9.84 -9.50 19.38
C ARG A 138 -11.12 -9.25 18.60
N LEU A 139 -11.07 -9.39 17.28
CA LEU A 139 -12.12 -9.06 16.31
C LEU A 139 -12.16 -10.12 15.19
N PRO A 140 -12.75 -11.30 15.43
CA PRO A 140 -12.74 -12.42 14.49
C PRO A 140 -13.38 -12.12 13.12
N ASP A 141 -14.33 -11.17 13.09
CA ASP A 141 -15.10 -10.82 11.90
C ASP A 141 -14.46 -9.70 11.06
N VAL A 142 -13.35 -9.09 11.54
CA VAL A 142 -12.66 -8.03 10.80
C VAL A 142 -11.89 -8.62 9.63
N GLY A 143 -12.13 -8.09 8.42
CA GLY A 143 -11.33 -8.41 7.25
C GLY A 143 -9.89 -7.90 7.39
N LEU A 144 -8.91 -8.71 7.00
CA LEU A 144 -7.49 -8.38 7.12
C LEU A 144 -6.80 -8.37 5.75
N GLU A 145 -6.10 -7.26 5.46
CA GLU A 145 -5.17 -7.13 4.35
C GLU A 145 -3.77 -6.82 4.91
N LEU A 146 -2.77 -7.55 4.44
CA LEU A 146 -1.37 -7.28 4.74
C LEU A 146 -0.64 -6.76 3.50
N LEU A 147 -0.19 -5.50 3.53
CA LEU A 147 0.77 -4.96 2.58
C LEU A 147 2.18 -5.25 3.11
N CYS A 148 2.72 -6.38 2.67
CA CYS A 148 3.98 -6.94 3.16
C CYS A 148 5.19 -6.38 2.41
N SER A 149 6.35 -6.40 3.06
CA SER A 149 7.65 -6.29 2.41
C SER A 149 7.95 -7.55 1.57
N ASP A 150 9.05 -7.53 0.81
CA ASP A 150 9.51 -8.72 0.08
C ASP A 150 10.28 -9.72 0.97
N LEU A 151 10.36 -9.47 2.28
CA LEU A 151 11.09 -10.29 3.27
C LEU A 151 12.52 -10.63 2.84
N ALA A 152 13.17 -9.77 2.05
CA ALA A 152 14.46 -10.02 1.41
C ALA A 152 14.52 -11.34 0.58
N GLY A 153 13.36 -11.79 0.05
CA GLY A 153 13.23 -13.04 -0.69
C GLY A 153 13.18 -14.31 0.19
N ASN A 154 12.99 -14.17 1.51
CA ASN A 154 12.91 -15.31 2.43
C ASN A 154 11.53 -15.98 2.36
N GLU A 155 11.40 -16.97 1.48
CA GLU A 155 10.15 -17.74 1.29
C GLU A 155 9.79 -18.60 2.52
N ALA A 156 10.76 -19.03 3.32
CA ALA A 156 10.48 -19.74 4.56
C ALA A 156 9.79 -18.84 5.60
N ALA A 157 10.23 -17.57 5.69
CA ALA A 157 9.59 -16.56 6.52
C ALA A 157 8.18 -16.24 6.00
N LEU A 158 7.99 -16.14 4.67
CA LEU A 158 6.66 -15.97 4.07
C LEU A 158 5.74 -17.16 4.41
N ALA A 159 6.23 -18.38 4.28
CA ALA A 159 5.45 -19.58 4.60
C ALA A 159 5.02 -19.60 6.08
N ALA A 160 5.93 -19.25 6.99
CA ALA A 160 5.61 -19.13 8.41
C ALA A 160 4.58 -18.03 8.70
N LEU A 161 4.69 -16.90 8.03
CA LEU A 161 3.75 -15.77 8.13
C LEU A 161 2.34 -16.18 7.66
N LEU A 162 2.23 -16.86 6.53
CA LEU A 162 0.95 -17.17 5.89
C LEU A 162 0.25 -18.42 6.43
N ASN A 163 0.96 -19.28 7.17
CA ASN A 163 0.41 -20.54 7.66
C ASN A 163 -0.75 -20.34 8.64
N GLY A 164 -1.99 -20.62 8.19
CA GLY A 164 -3.20 -20.55 9.02
C GLY A 164 -3.60 -19.14 9.50
N VAL A 165 -2.97 -18.07 9.00
CA VAL A 165 -3.39 -16.71 9.34
C VAL A 165 -4.72 -16.36 8.65
N PRO A 166 -5.65 -15.67 9.33
CA PRO A 166 -6.97 -15.31 8.77
C PRO A 166 -6.88 -14.08 7.86
N LEU A 167 -6.02 -14.14 6.85
CA LEU A 167 -5.76 -13.07 5.90
C LEU A 167 -6.64 -13.24 4.65
N GLN A 168 -7.29 -12.17 4.21
CA GLN A 168 -8.10 -12.14 2.99
C GLN A 168 -7.30 -11.67 1.78
N VAL A 169 -6.39 -10.69 1.98
CA VAL A 169 -5.58 -10.12 0.91
C VAL A 169 -4.12 -10.06 1.34
N PHE A 170 -3.24 -10.66 0.52
CA PHE A 170 -1.80 -10.44 0.60
C PHE A 170 -1.39 -9.45 -0.49
N ALA A 171 -0.87 -8.32 -0.08
CA ALA A 171 -0.42 -7.26 -0.98
C ALA A 171 1.11 -7.10 -0.91
N HIS A 172 1.71 -6.93 -2.07
CA HIS A 172 3.10 -6.47 -2.21
C HIS A 172 3.21 -5.61 -3.46
N ASN A 173 3.70 -4.39 -3.31
CA ASN A 173 3.76 -3.45 -4.41
C ASN A 173 5.03 -3.62 -5.25
N VAL A 174 4.90 -3.65 -6.58
CA VAL A 174 6.05 -3.50 -7.48
C VAL A 174 6.52 -2.05 -7.59
N GLU A 175 5.66 -1.09 -7.22
CA GLU A 175 5.85 0.36 -7.12
C GLU A 175 6.02 1.06 -8.48
N THR A 176 6.76 0.49 -9.40
CA THR A 176 7.00 1.02 -10.75
C THR A 176 7.33 -0.10 -11.73
N VAL A 177 7.55 0.22 -13.00
CA VAL A 177 7.96 -0.73 -14.04
C VAL A 177 9.40 -1.21 -13.84
N GLU A 178 9.76 -2.33 -14.45
CA GLU A 178 11.05 -3.00 -14.25
C GLU A 178 12.23 -2.06 -14.49
N ARG A 179 12.26 -1.36 -15.63
CA ARG A 179 13.35 -0.44 -16.00
C ARG A 179 13.62 0.64 -14.97
N LEU A 180 12.56 1.18 -14.35
CA LEU A 180 12.67 2.26 -13.38
C LEU A 180 12.96 1.78 -11.95
N THR A 181 12.80 0.49 -11.66
CA THR A 181 13.00 -0.07 -10.33
C THR A 181 14.35 0.31 -9.70
N PRO A 182 15.49 0.21 -10.39
CA PRO A 182 16.80 0.58 -9.81
C PRO A 182 16.95 2.08 -9.49
N GLU A 183 16.18 2.94 -10.18
CA GLU A 183 16.23 4.40 -9.96
C GLU A 183 15.28 4.86 -8.85
N VAL A 184 14.19 4.12 -8.64
CA VAL A 184 13.06 4.51 -7.79
C VAL A 184 13.09 3.80 -6.45
N ARG A 185 13.47 2.52 -6.43
CA ARG A 185 13.50 1.68 -5.23
C ARG A 185 14.91 1.55 -4.66
N ASP A 186 14.99 1.03 -3.43
CA ASP A 186 16.28 0.67 -2.81
C ASP A 186 16.99 -0.42 -3.64
N PRO A 187 18.33 -0.42 -3.74
CA PRO A 187 19.07 -1.42 -4.52
C PRO A 187 18.83 -2.90 -4.13
N ARG A 188 18.32 -3.15 -2.92
CA ARG A 188 17.95 -4.50 -2.45
C ARG A 188 16.57 -4.95 -2.93
N ALA A 189 15.78 -4.03 -3.51
CA ALA A 189 14.48 -4.33 -4.08
C ALA A 189 14.60 -4.50 -5.59
N SER A 190 14.06 -5.59 -6.14
CA SER A 190 13.98 -5.78 -7.58
C SER A 190 12.55 -6.07 -8.03
N PHE A 191 12.24 -5.81 -9.29
CA PHE A 191 10.95 -6.13 -9.88
C PHE A 191 10.71 -7.65 -9.85
N ALA A 192 11.71 -8.44 -10.23
CA ALA A 192 11.62 -9.89 -10.20
C ALA A 192 11.39 -10.46 -8.79
N GLN A 193 12.07 -9.91 -7.75
CA GLN A 193 11.84 -10.34 -6.37
C GLN A 193 10.42 -10.01 -5.89
N SER A 194 9.88 -8.86 -6.31
CA SER A 194 8.50 -8.49 -6.00
C SER A 194 7.48 -9.43 -6.66
N LEU A 195 7.72 -9.85 -7.89
CA LEU A 195 6.91 -10.87 -8.56
C LEU A 195 7.05 -12.22 -7.85
N ARG A 196 8.26 -12.62 -7.46
CA ARG A 196 8.50 -13.91 -6.80
C ARG A 196 7.77 -14.02 -5.45
N ILE A 197 7.76 -12.97 -4.62
CA ILE A 197 7.05 -13.01 -3.34
C ILE A 197 5.52 -13.11 -3.53
N LEU A 198 4.97 -12.47 -4.56
CA LEU A 198 3.56 -12.58 -4.92
C LEU A 198 3.21 -13.99 -5.43
N ALA A 199 4.06 -14.56 -6.31
CA ALA A 199 3.92 -15.93 -6.79
C ALA A 199 3.98 -16.92 -5.63
N ALA A 200 4.97 -16.81 -4.75
CA ALA A 200 5.13 -17.68 -3.59
C ALA A 200 3.93 -17.62 -2.63
N ALA A 201 3.36 -16.42 -2.40
CA ALA A 201 2.15 -16.30 -1.60
C ALA A 201 0.97 -17.05 -2.23
N LYS A 202 0.82 -16.99 -3.55
CA LYS A 202 -0.23 -17.69 -4.29
C LYS A 202 0.00 -19.20 -4.36
N GLU A 203 1.26 -19.64 -4.48
CA GLU A 203 1.65 -21.05 -4.41
C GLU A 203 1.35 -21.67 -3.02
N LEU A 204 1.65 -20.92 -1.95
CA LEU A 204 1.42 -21.36 -0.56
C LEU A 204 -0.07 -21.37 -0.20
N ARG A 205 -0.83 -20.40 -0.72
CA ARG A 205 -2.26 -20.23 -0.42
C ARG A 205 -3.02 -19.82 -1.68
N PRO A 206 -3.42 -20.79 -2.53
CA PRO A 206 -4.11 -20.53 -3.80
C PRO A 206 -5.42 -19.75 -3.66
N GLU A 207 -6.11 -19.87 -2.53
CA GLU A 207 -7.36 -19.15 -2.21
C GLU A 207 -7.13 -17.68 -1.83
N LEU A 208 -5.90 -17.32 -1.41
CA LEU A 208 -5.58 -15.97 -0.95
C LEU A 208 -5.61 -14.99 -2.11
N VAL A 209 -6.36 -13.92 -1.97
CA VAL A 209 -6.37 -12.84 -2.97
C VAL A 209 -5.05 -12.09 -2.91
N THR A 210 -4.39 -11.94 -4.06
CA THR A 210 -3.13 -11.19 -4.16
C THR A 210 -3.34 -9.84 -4.84
N LYS A 211 -2.59 -8.83 -4.36
CA LYS A 211 -2.71 -7.44 -4.77
C LYS A 211 -1.36 -6.79 -5.00
N SER A 212 -1.30 -5.89 -5.98
CA SER A 212 -0.12 -5.04 -6.20
C SER A 212 -0.51 -3.60 -6.54
N SER A 213 0.47 -2.72 -6.54
CA SER A 213 0.30 -1.30 -6.86
C SER A 213 1.43 -0.80 -7.76
N ILE A 214 1.08 0.11 -8.66
CA ILE A 214 2.02 0.85 -9.51
C ILE A 214 1.74 2.34 -9.37
N MET A 215 2.79 3.11 -9.08
CA MET A 215 2.77 4.55 -9.14
C MET A 215 3.09 5.01 -10.57
N LEU A 216 2.34 5.98 -11.08
CA LEU A 216 2.51 6.55 -12.42
C LEU A 216 3.07 7.97 -12.36
N GLY A 217 3.72 8.38 -13.43
CA GLY A 217 4.35 9.69 -13.57
C GLY A 217 5.81 9.72 -13.12
N LEU A 218 6.48 8.55 -13.08
CA LEU A 218 7.91 8.39 -12.79
C LEU A 218 8.78 8.39 -14.07
N GLY A 219 8.15 8.32 -15.27
CA GLY A 219 8.83 8.27 -16.58
C GLY A 219 8.72 6.92 -17.29
N GLU A 220 7.76 6.12 -16.89
CA GLU A 220 7.36 4.88 -17.55
C GLU A 220 6.66 5.14 -18.89
N THR A 221 6.81 4.23 -19.83
CA THR A 221 6.08 4.20 -21.10
C THR A 221 4.82 3.32 -20.98
N GLU A 222 3.86 3.47 -21.91
CA GLU A 222 2.67 2.62 -21.93
C GLU A 222 3.00 1.15 -22.17
N ALA A 223 3.98 0.86 -23.01
CA ALA A 223 4.42 -0.51 -23.25
C ALA A 223 4.97 -1.15 -21.96
N GLU A 224 5.80 -0.43 -21.21
CA GLU A 224 6.34 -0.92 -19.93
C GLU A 224 5.27 -1.11 -18.86
N ILE A 225 4.22 -0.27 -18.84
CA ILE A 225 3.07 -0.44 -17.95
C ILE A 225 2.31 -1.72 -18.32
N HIS A 226 2.07 -1.94 -19.62
CA HIS A 226 1.40 -3.14 -20.11
C HIS A 226 2.21 -4.41 -19.77
N ASP A 227 3.54 -4.39 -19.96
CA ASP A 227 4.42 -5.50 -19.61
C ASP A 227 4.39 -5.77 -18.10
N ALA A 228 4.37 -4.73 -17.27
CA ALA A 228 4.23 -4.88 -15.82
C ALA A 228 2.88 -5.48 -15.42
N PHE A 229 1.78 -5.11 -16.08
CA PHE A 229 0.47 -5.72 -15.86
C PHE A 229 0.47 -7.20 -16.22
N SER A 230 1.04 -7.55 -17.39
CA SER A 230 1.16 -8.94 -17.84
C SER A 230 1.97 -9.75 -16.85
N ALA A 231 3.14 -9.27 -16.43
CA ALA A 231 3.99 -9.96 -15.46
C ALA A 231 3.29 -10.16 -14.09
N LEU A 232 2.49 -9.19 -13.63
CA LEU A 232 1.70 -9.33 -12.41
C LEU A 232 0.59 -10.38 -12.57
N ARG A 233 -0.06 -10.43 -13.73
CA ARG A 233 -1.08 -11.46 -14.01
C ARG A 233 -0.49 -12.86 -14.11
N ASP A 234 0.69 -13.01 -14.71
CA ASP A 234 1.40 -14.27 -14.85
C ASP A 234 1.72 -14.92 -13.50
N VAL A 235 1.95 -14.11 -12.46
CA VAL A 235 2.14 -14.58 -11.07
C VAL A 235 0.84 -14.61 -10.24
N GLY A 236 -0.32 -14.45 -10.88
CA GLY A 236 -1.62 -14.63 -10.24
C GLY A 236 -2.13 -13.44 -9.43
N VAL A 237 -1.62 -12.22 -9.62
CA VAL A 237 -2.16 -11.01 -8.96
C VAL A 237 -3.56 -10.72 -9.47
N GLU A 238 -4.51 -10.55 -8.54
CA GLU A 238 -5.93 -10.38 -8.84
C GLU A 238 -6.39 -8.92 -8.71
N LEU A 239 -5.82 -8.18 -7.74
CA LEU A 239 -6.18 -6.78 -7.48
C LEU A 239 -5.03 -5.84 -7.87
N LEU A 240 -5.38 -4.74 -8.53
CA LEU A 240 -4.40 -3.73 -8.94
C LEU A 240 -4.82 -2.34 -8.49
N THR A 241 -3.86 -1.55 -7.99
CA THR A 241 -4.06 -0.12 -7.77
C THR A 241 -3.09 0.69 -8.61
N LEU A 242 -3.60 1.75 -9.24
CA LEU A 242 -2.83 2.71 -10.03
C LEU A 242 -3.01 4.10 -9.45
N GLY A 243 -1.93 4.74 -9.02
CA GLY A 243 -1.96 6.06 -8.41
C GLY A 243 -0.86 6.98 -8.93
N GLN A 244 -1.08 8.29 -8.88
CA GLN A 244 -0.04 9.25 -9.24
C GLN A 244 1.07 9.28 -8.19
N TYR A 245 2.31 9.22 -8.63
CA TYR A 245 3.46 9.54 -7.80
C TYR A 245 3.49 11.04 -7.47
N LEU A 246 3.62 11.34 -6.20
CA LEU A 246 3.86 12.69 -5.69
C LEU A 246 5.15 12.68 -4.87
N ALA A 247 6.15 13.45 -5.31
CA ALA A 247 7.43 13.51 -4.61
C ALA A 247 7.27 14.11 -3.20
N PRO A 248 7.69 13.40 -2.14
CA PRO A 248 7.58 13.91 -0.76
C PRO A 248 8.35 15.21 -0.52
N GLY A 249 9.41 15.43 -1.28
CA GLY A 249 10.23 16.64 -1.12
C GLY A 249 11.46 16.67 -2.04
N PRO A 250 12.35 17.64 -1.82
CA PRO A 250 13.63 17.71 -2.53
C PRO A 250 14.49 16.47 -2.24
N GLY A 251 15.17 15.96 -3.26
CA GLY A 251 16.05 14.78 -3.14
C GLY A 251 15.39 13.44 -3.42
N TYR A 252 14.07 13.37 -3.45
CA TYR A 252 13.32 12.22 -3.91
C TYR A 252 13.32 12.14 -5.44
N HIS A 253 12.84 11.01 -5.99
CA HIS A 253 12.67 10.89 -7.44
C HIS A 253 11.74 12.00 -7.95
N PRO A 254 12.08 12.70 -9.05
CA PRO A 254 11.23 13.79 -9.54
C PRO A 254 9.94 13.25 -10.17
N VAL A 255 8.85 13.99 -10.00
CA VAL A 255 7.64 13.78 -10.81
C VAL A 255 7.99 14.13 -12.26
N ARG A 256 7.84 13.18 -13.18
CA ARG A 256 8.11 13.36 -14.61
C ARG A 256 6.87 13.84 -15.36
N GLU A 257 5.71 13.38 -14.93
CA GLU A 257 4.42 13.71 -15.55
C GLU A 257 3.31 13.70 -14.49
N PHE A 258 2.33 14.58 -14.65
CA PHE A 258 1.04 14.45 -13.96
C PHE A 258 0.06 13.78 -14.92
N VAL A 259 -0.20 12.50 -14.67
CA VAL A 259 -1.09 11.66 -15.49
C VAL A 259 -2.52 12.13 -15.35
N THR A 260 -3.23 12.27 -16.47
CA THR A 260 -4.62 12.76 -16.47
C THR A 260 -5.60 11.68 -16.02
N PRO A 261 -6.79 12.04 -15.48
CA PRO A 261 -7.82 11.07 -15.12
C PRO A 261 -8.20 10.15 -16.26
N GLU A 262 -8.31 10.67 -17.49
CA GLU A 262 -8.68 9.89 -18.68
C GLU A 262 -7.65 8.81 -19.01
N ARG A 263 -6.36 9.09 -18.75
CA ARG A 263 -5.29 8.11 -18.93
C ARG A 263 -5.32 7.04 -17.85
N PHE A 264 -5.64 7.40 -16.60
CA PHE A 264 -5.91 6.42 -15.53
C PHE A 264 -7.07 5.50 -15.91
N ASP A 265 -8.16 6.03 -16.46
CA ASP A 265 -9.32 5.25 -16.92
C ASP A 265 -8.95 4.32 -18.09
N ALA A 266 -8.13 4.78 -19.04
CA ALA A 266 -7.64 3.96 -20.15
C ALA A 266 -6.80 2.79 -19.63
N LEU A 267 -5.86 3.03 -18.74
CA LEU A 267 -5.02 1.98 -18.12
C LEU A 267 -5.84 0.99 -17.29
N ALA A 268 -6.89 1.46 -16.61
CA ALA A 268 -7.81 0.58 -15.91
C ALA A 268 -8.59 -0.36 -16.86
N ARG A 269 -8.94 0.11 -18.05
CA ARG A 269 -9.57 -0.76 -19.08
C ARG A 269 -8.59 -1.81 -19.58
N THR A 270 -7.36 -1.41 -19.92
CA THR A 270 -6.29 -2.35 -20.32
C THR A 270 -6.03 -3.42 -19.24
N ALA A 271 -5.94 -3.02 -17.98
CA ALA A 271 -5.74 -3.97 -16.88
C ALA A 271 -6.91 -4.96 -16.75
N ARG A 272 -8.16 -4.52 -16.97
CA ARG A 272 -9.32 -5.43 -16.99
C ARG A 272 -9.25 -6.43 -18.13
N GLU A 273 -8.88 -5.98 -19.32
CA GLU A 273 -8.71 -6.84 -20.49
C GLU A 273 -7.65 -7.92 -20.26
N LEU A 274 -6.64 -7.62 -19.46
CA LEU A 274 -5.62 -8.57 -19.01
C LEU A 274 -6.10 -9.49 -17.88
N GLY A 275 -7.31 -9.31 -17.35
CA GLY A 275 -7.94 -10.22 -16.40
C GLY A 275 -7.71 -9.92 -14.92
N PHE A 276 -7.35 -8.68 -14.53
CA PHE A 276 -7.43 -8.30 -13.12
C PHE A 276 -8.90 -8.28 -12.67
N ARG A 277 -9.18 -8.85 -11.51
CA ARG A 277 -10.55 -9.00 -10.98
C ARG A 277 -11.14 -7.67 -10.52
N ALA A 278 -10.32 -6.82 -9.87
CA ALA A 278 -10.72 -5.46 -9.54
C ALA A 278 -9.52 -4.50 -9.61
N ILE A 279 -9.83 -3.25 -9.99
CA ILE A 279 -8.83 -2.20 -10.20
C ILE A 279 -9.32 -0.91 -9.58
N ALA A 280 -8.49 -0.28 -8.74
CA ALA A 280 -8.66 1.10 -8.34
C ALA A 280 -7.61 1.94 -9.09
N SER A 281 -8.06 2.93 -9.85
CA SER A 281 -7.19 3.72 -10.72
C SER A 281 -7.59 5.19 -10.66
N GLY A 282 -6.63 6.07 -10.43
CA GLY A 282 -6.88 7.51 -10.41
C GLY A 282 -5.75 8.30 -9.74
N PRO A 283 -5.73 9.63 -9.94
CA PRO A 283 -4.64 10.49 -9.46
C PRO A 283 -4.40 10.42 -7.95
N LEU A 284 -5.43 10.26 -7.16
CA LEU A 284 -5.36 10.21 -5.70
C LEU A 284 -5.34 8.79 -5.13
N VAL A 285 -5.47 7.74 -5.96
CA VAL A 285 -5.43 6.35 -5.51
C VAL A 285 -4.09 6.03 -4.85
N ARG A 286 -4.14 5.26 -3.78
CA ARG A 286 -3.00 4.67 -3.05
C ARG A 286 -3.24 3.17 -2.90
N SER A 287 -2.20 2.42 -2.55
CA SER A 287 -2.26 0.96 -2.45
C SER A 287 -3.38 0.45 -1.53
N SER A 288 -3.68 1.17 -0.46
CA SER A 288 -4.76 0.82 0.49
C SER A 288 -6.05 1.65 0.31
N TYR A 289 -6.15 2.45 -0.76
CA TYR A 289 -7.34 3.26 -1.00
C TYR A 289 -8.57 2.39 -1.26
N ARG A 290 -9.62 2.57 -0.43
CA ARG A 290 -10.87 1.79 -0.50
C ARG A 290 -10.65 0.27 -0.61
N ALA A 291 -9.69 -0.28 0.13
CA ALA A 291 -9.26 -1.67 0.02
C ALA A 291 -10.42 -2.67 0.20
N GLU A 292 -11.31 -2.44 1.17
CA GLU A 292 -12.52 -3.23 1.40
C GLU A 292 -13.43 -3.26 0.16
N SER A 293 -13.70 -2.09 -0.44
CA SER A 293 -14.54 -1.98 -1.63
C SER A 293 -13.91 -2.68 -2.83
N LEU A 294 -12.58 -2.63 -2.95
CA LEU A 294 -11.84 -3.29 -4.03
C LEU A 294 -11.95 -4.82 -3.90
N LEU A 295 -11.81 -5.35 -2.69
CA LEU A 295 -12.00 -6.78 -2.42
C LEU A 295 -13.45 -7.21 -2.68
N ALA A 296 -14.43 -6.45 -2.19
CA ALA A 296 -15.84 -6.74 -2.40
C ALA A 296 -16.21 -6.76 -3.90
N ALA A 297 -15.67 -5.81 -4.69
CA ALA A 297 -15.84 -5.79 -6.14
C ALA A 297 -15.29 -7.06 -6.81
N ALA A 298 -14.14 -7.56 -6.34
CA ALA A 298 -13.56 -8.81 -6.85
C ALA A 298 -14.36 -10.05 -6.46
N GLN A 299 -15.05 -10.05 -5.33
CA GLN A 299 -15.86 -11.18 -4.84
C GLN A 299 -17.26 -11.24 -5.47
N SER A 300 -17.80 -10.10 -5.89
CA SER A 300 -19.18 -10.02 -6.42
C SER A 300 -19.34 -10.49 -7.87
N GLU A 301 -18.24 -10.79 -8.59
CA GLU A 301 -18.29 -11.25 -9.98
C GLU A 301 -17.75 -12.69 -10.13
N PRO A 302 -18.46 -13.57 -10.87
CA PRO A 302 -17.84 -14.81 -11.33
C PRO A 302 -16.73 -14.50 -12.32
N VAL A 303 -15.68 -15.33 -12.34
CA VAL A 303 -14.42 -15.20 -13.11
C VAL A 303 -14.60 -14.85 -14.62
N THR A 304 -15.80 -14.76 -15.11
CA THR A 304 -16.16 -14.56 -16.53
C THR A 304 -16.93 -13.27 -16.87
N ALA A 305 -17.26 -12.39 -15.92
CA ALA A 305 -18.08 -11.22 -16.23
C ALA A 305 -17.70 -9.95 -15.45
N ARG A 306 -17.34 -8.94 -16.22
CA ARG A 306 -17.37 -7.46 -16.03
C ARG A 306 -16.98 -6.88 -14.66
N LEU A 307 -15.82 -6.30 -14.61
CA LEU A 307 -15.22 -5.59 -13.48
C LEU A 307 -15.69 -4.12 -13.41
N GLN A 308 -16.03 -3.63 -12.21
CA GLN A 308 -16.35 -2.23 -11.96
C GLN A 308 -15.10 -1.44 -11.53
N VAL A 309 -14.93 -0.24 -12.06
CA VAL A 309 -13.96 0.74 -11.56
C VAL A 309 -14.51 1.35 -10.30
N VAL A 310 -13.78 1.24 -9.21
CA VAL A 310 -14.07 2.00 -7.99
C VAL A 310 -13.36 3.35 -8.16
N ALA A 311 -14.12 4.37 -8.57
CA ALA A 311 -13.67 5.77 -8.67
C ALA A 311 -13.65 6.44 -7.29
#